data_ddb26352992a7e51bbb061bfdc9e7285
#
_entry.id   ddb26352992a7e51bbb061bfdc9e7285
#
_cell.length_a   1.000
_cell.length_b   1.000
_cell.length_c   1.000
_cell.angle_alpha   90.00
_cell.angle_beta   90.00
_cell.angle_gamma   90.00
#
_symmetry.space_group_name_H-M   'P 1'
#
loop_
_entity.id
_entity.type
_entity.pdbx_description
1 polymer ?
#
loop_
_entity_poly.entity_id
_entity_poly.type
_entity_poly.pdbx_seq_one_letter_code
_entity_poly.pdbx_strand_id
1 'polypeptide(L)'
;AGFPTAVKLDAHFEDGGYILVNASECEPGLKHNIQQIEEEPEKVIRGVKLCMEISGADKAIIAIKKKNRKAVEILDECLKDEPNITRHLLPDIYPMGEERAVVRECLGIELEPSQLPSAAKSIVINSETCSRVAEAVDERKPSFLKHLTVRGKLNGGHDAHVFMDVPVGTSVGALIERAGGIDGEYGEIVMGGAFTGKSTTLDAPITKTTGAILVSMPFMDLHGASMGILVCACGGNYERMQELCKKYNAKEVSHCYCKQAQEMPNGSRKCERPGNCPGQVSNNLQFKKDKCEYIIIGNCSDCSNTVMASGPKMGLKVIHQTDHIMRAVDHPLYRTLRVS
;
A
#
# COMPACT_ATOMS: atom_id res chain seq x y z
N ALA A 1 8.15 5.46 9.54
CA ALA A 1 8.09 4.01 9.33
C ALA A 1 7.32 3.33 10.46
N GLY A 2 6.52 2.33 10.13
CA GLY A 2 5.75 1.55 11.12
C GLY A 2 6.61 0.58 11.94
N PHE A 3 7.85 0.35 11.51
CA PHE A 3 8.81 -0.48 12.20
C PHE A 3 10.03 0.37 12.63
N PRO A 4 10.61 0.16 13.81
CA PRO A 4 11.77 0.95 14.28
C PRO A 4 12.95 0.83 13.32
N THR A 5 13.38 1.96 12.76
CA THR A 5 14.49 2.00 11.78
C THR A 5 15.78 1.47 12.37
N ALA A 6 16.08 1.80 13.64
CA ALA A 6 17.26 1.30 14.34
C ALA A 6 17.32 -0.24 14.33
N VAL A 7 16.20 -0.91 14.63
CA VAL A 7 16.15 -2.39 14.63
C VAL A 7 16.39 -2.98 13.23
N LYS A 8 15.92 -2.31 12.17
CA LYS A 8 16.22 -2.75 10.79
C LYS A 8 17.70 -2.58 10.44
N LEU A 9 18.30 -1.47 10.83
CA LEU A 9 19.70 -1.16 10.52
C LEU A 9 20.70 -1.87 11.43
N ASP A 10 20.25 -2.48 12.53
CA ASP A 10 21.08 -3.30 13.42
C ASP A 10 21.47 -4.67 12.79
N ALA A 11 20.91 -5.02 11.64
CA ALA A 11 21.36 -6.16 10.86
C ALA A 11 22.71 -5.81 10.21
N HIS A 12 23.80 -6.29 10.80
CA HIS A 12 25.15 -6.11 10.25
C HIS A 12 25.48 -7.19 9.23
N PHE A 13 25.94 -6.76 8.05
CA PHE A 13 26.34 -7.65 6.96
C PHE A 13 27.88 -7.71 6.90
N GLU A 14 28.48 -8.78 7.44
CA GLU A 14 29.93 -8.98 7.40
C GLU A 14 30.45 -9.32 5.98
N ASP A 15 29.65 -10.03 5.19
CA ASP A 15 29.99 -10.50 3.84
C ASP A 15 29.18 -9.80 2.74
N GLY A 16 28.91 -8.52 2.91
CA GLY A 16 28.07 -7.75 2.00
C GLY A 16 26.58 -7.98 2.18
N GLY A 17 25.78 -7.04 1.67
CA GLY A 17 24.33 -7.07 1.76
C GLY A 17 23.69 -5.99 0.92
N TYR A 18 22.37 -5.89 0.99
CA TYR A 18 21.60 -4.96 0.18
C TYR A 18 20.69 -4.05 1.00
N ILE A 19 20.72 -2.75 0.70
CA ILE A 19 19.63 -1.85 1.05
C ILE A 19 18.64 -1.82 -0.11
N LEU A 20 17.44 -2.31 0.11
CA LEU A 20 16.34 -2.26 -0.86
C LEU A 20 15.40 -1.11 -0.51
N VAL A 21 15.47 -0.04 -1.28
CA VAL A 21 14.66 1.16 -1.04
C VAL A 21 13.31 1.00 -1.70
N ASN A 22 12.25 0.92 -0.89
CA ASN A 22 10.89 0.89 -1.39
C ASN A 22 10.41 2.30 -1.75
N ALA A 23 10.46 2.63 -3.04
CA ALA A 23 9.91 3.83 -3.66
C ALA A 23 8.70 3.51 -4.56
N SER A 24 8.04 2.36 -4.32
CA SER A 24 6.98 1.87 -5.21
C SER A 24 5.69 2.65 -5.13
N GLU A 25 5.43 3.38 -4.03
CA GLU A 25 4.13 3.99 -3.74
C GLU A 25 2.99 3.00 -4.05
N CYS A 26 2.97 1.89 -3.32
CA CYS A 26 2.16 0.71 -3.67
C CYS A 26 0.65 0.98 -3.57
N GLU A 27 0.23 1.73 -2.57
CA GLU A 27 -1.17 2.09 -2.37
C GLU A 27 -1.68 3.01 -3.47
N PRO A 28 -2.82 2.68 -4.10
CA PRO A 28 -3.35 3.47 -5.21
C PRO A 28 -3.68 4.91 -4.80
N GLY A 29 -3.38 5.84 -5.69
CA GLY A 29 -3.75 7.24 -5.53
C GLY A 29 -2.80 8.09 -4.68
N LEU A 30 -1.80 7.49 -4.02
CA LEU A 30 -0.78 8.19 -3.26
C LEU A 30 0.32 8.73 -4.20
N LYS A 31 0.98 9.85 -3.81
CA LYS A 31 2.03 10.49 -4.61
C LYS A 31 3.19 11.07 -3.80
N HIS A 32 3.14 11.05 -2.47
CA HIS A 32 4.11 11.76 -1.63
C HIS A 32 5.54 11.21 -1.72
N ASN A 33 5.74 9.89 -1.82
CA ASN A 33 7.07 9.32 -1.98
C ASN A 33 7.67 9.61 -3.37
N ILE A 34 6.84 9.62 -4.40
CA ILE A 34 7.28 9.94 -5.76
C ILE A 34 7.63 11.41 -5.86
N GLN A 35 6.79 12.30 -5.31
CA GLN A 35 7.09 13.73 -5.27
C GLN A 35 8.39 14.01 -4.51
N GLN A 36 8.63 13.32 -3.40
CA GLN A 36 9.88 13.45 -2.66
C GLN A 36 11.10 13.11 -3.53
N ILE A 37 11.03 12.02 -4.32
CA ILE A 37 12.12 11.65 -5.22
C ILE A 37 12.30 12.70 -6.32
N GLU A 38 11.20 13.30 -6.80
CA GLU A 38 11.26 14.34 -7.82
C GLU A 38 11.83 15.67 -7.31
N GLU A 39 11.62 16.01 -6.04
CA GLU A 39 12.01 17.29 -5.43
C GLU A 39 13.32 17.22 -4.65
N GLU A 40 13.60 16.09 -3.98
CA GLU A 40 14.74 15.92 -3.06
C GLU A 40 15.51 14.60 -3.28
N PRO A 41 15.87 14.23 -4.54
CA PRO A 41 16.49 12.94 -4.84
C PRO A 41 17.82 12.75 -4.12
N GLU A 42 18.66 13.80 -4.03
CA GLU A 42 19.97 13.76 -3.39
C GLU A 42 19.87 13.42 -1.90
N LYS A 43 18.84 13.94 -1.23
CA LYS A 43 18.59 13.66 0.20
C LYS A 43 18.19 12.19 0.42
N VAL A 44 17.39 11.63 -0.49
CA VAL A 44 17.07 10.19 -0.48
C VAL A 44 18.33 9.36 -0.66
N ILE A 45 19.15 9.67 -1.67
CA ILE A 45 20.42 8.97 -1.98
C ILE A 45 21.41 9.10 -0.82
N ARG A 46 21.52 10.27 -0.20
CA ARG A 46 22.35 10.48 1.00
C ARG A 46 21.93 9.54 2.14
N GLY A 47 20.62 9.44 2.39
CA GLY A 47 20.08 8.53 3.38
C GLY A 47 20.31 7.06 3.05
N VAL A 48 20.27 6.68 1.78
CA VAL A 48 20.63 5.33 1.33
C VAL A 48 22.08 5.01 1.65
N LYS A 49 23.02 5.92 1.32
CA LYS A 49 24.44 5.75 1.65
C LYS A 49 24.68 5.56 3.15
N LEU A 50 24.00 6.37 3.98
CA LEU A 50 24.07 6.23 5.43
C LEU A 50 23.50 4.88 5.92
N CYS A 51 22.39 4.42 5.34
CA CYS A 51 21.84 3.10 5.66
C CYS A 51 22.83 1.98 5.28
N MET A 52 23.51 2.09 4.14
CA MET A 52 24.56 1.15 3.72
C MET A 52 25.72 1.15 4.72
N GLU A 53 26.23 2.33 5.07
CA GLU A 53 27.34 2.48 6.04
C GLU A 53 27.01 1.88 7.41
N ILE A 54 25.80 2.20 7.95
CA ILE A 54 25.38 1.73 9.28
C ILE A 54 25.20 0.21 9.32
N SER A 55 24.66 -0.38 8.24
CA SER A 55 24.36 -1.83 8.19
C SER A 55 25.48 -2.70 7.62
N GLY A 56 26.53 -2.09 7.07
CA GLY A 56 27.58 -2.81 6.35
C GLY A 56 27.14 -3.36 4.99
N ALA A 57 26.03 -2.86 4.43
CA ALA A 57 25.59 -3.22 3.09
C ALA A 57 26.49 -2.55 2.04
N ASP A 58 26.97 -3.33 1.06
CA ASP A 58 27.85 -2.84 -0.01
C ASP A 58 27.09 -2.41 -1.26
N LYS A 59 25.80 -2.72 -1.36
CA LYS A 59 24.94 -2.35 -2.50
C LYS A 59 23.58 -1.85 -2.07
N ALA A 60 22.99 -1.01 -2.89
CA ALA A 60 21.59 -0.59 -2.74
C ALA A 60 20.83 -0.65 -4.06
N ILE A 61 19.52 -0.92 -3.96
CA ILE A 61 18.62 -0.95 -5.11
C ILE A 61 17.38 -0.11 -4.76
N ILE A 62 17.10 0.94 -5.56
CA ILE A 62 15.88 1.75 -5.41
C ILE A 62 14.79 1.14 -6.28
N ALA A 63 13.79 0.53 -5.66
CA ALA A 63 12.69 -0.14 -6.31
C ALA A 63 11.54 0.86 -6.55
N ILE A 64 11.30 1.22 -7.80
CA ILE A 64 10.32 2.21 -8.24
C ILE A 64 9.44 1.67 -9.37
N LYS A 65 8.15 2.02 -9.39
CA LYS A 65 7.26 1.59 -10.47
C LYS A 65 7.61 2.28 -11.79
N LYS A 66 7.68 1.51 -12.88
CA LYS A 66 8.03 1.98 -14.23
C LYS A 66 7.12 3.09 -14.78
N LYS A 67 5.90 3.24 -14.25
CA LYS A 67 4.95 4.30 -14.66
C LYS A 67 5.39 5.69 -14.23
N ASN A 68 6.22 5.82 -13.19
CA ASN A 68 6.68 7.08 -12.62
C ASN A 68 7.89 7.62 -13.40
N ARG A 69 7.71 7.89 -14.70
CA ARG A 69 8.78 8.20 -15.66
C ARG A 69 9.68 9.35 -15.22
N LYS A 70 9.08 10.46 -14.78
CA LYS A 70 9.84 11.64 -14.33
C LYS A 70 10.78 11.32 -13.15
N ALA A 71 10.26 10.64 -12.12
CA ALA A 71 11.08 10.22 -10.98
C ALA A 71 12.17 9.21 -11.39
N VAL A 72 11.88 8.32 -12.34
CA VAL A 72 12.86 7.37 -12.90
C VAL A 72 13.98 8.11 -13.61
N GLU A 73 13.68 9.11 -14.48
CA GLU A 73 14.65 9.91 -15.20
C GLU A 73 15.56 10.72 -14.24
N ILE A 74 14.97 11.30 -13.19
CA ILE A 74 15.72 12.02 -12.15
C ILE A 74 16.67 11.06 -11.40
N LEU A 75 16.17 9.88 -11.00
CA LEU A 75 17.03 8.87 -10.36
C LEU A 75 18.17 8.43 -11.28
N ASP A 76 17.90 8.20 -12.56
CA ASP A 76 18.93 7.79 -13.53
C ASP A 76 20.04 8.84 -13.64
N GLU A 77 19.70 10.12 -13.57
CA GLU A 77 20.69 11.20 -13.58
C GLU A 77 21.51 11.21 -12.28
N CYS A 78 20.85 11.17 -11.13
CA CYS A 78 21.50 11.25 -9.82
C CYS A 78 22.35 10.01 -9.50
N LEU A 79 22.06 8.86 -10.11
CA LEU A 79 22.79 7.62 -9.87
C LEU A 79 23.99 7.40 -10.78
N LYS A 80 24.26 8.28 -11.75
CA LYS A 80 25.39 8.12 -12.69
C LYS A 80 26.75 7.96 -12.00
N ASP A 81 26.96 8.69 -10.91
CA ASP A 81 28.21 8.69 -10.15
C ASP A 81 28.16 7.81 -8.91
N GLU A 82 27.13 6.94 -8.79
CA GLU A 82 26.90 6.08 -7.64
C GLU A 82 27.01 4.58 -8.00
N PRO A 83 28.23 4.03 -8.13
CA PRO A 83 28.42 2.70 -8.70
C PRO A 83 27.78 1.56 -7.86
N ASN A 84 27.54 1.79 -6.57
CA ASN A 84 26.97 0.82 -5.65
C ASN A 84 25.46 0.98 -5.45
N ILE A 85 24.84 1.98 -6.07
CA ILE A 85 23.40 2.23 -5.96
C ILE A 85 22.78 2.12 -7.35
N THR A 86 21.83 1.22 -7.50
CA THR A 86 21.11 1.02 -8.77
C THR A 86 19.61 1.22 -8.55
N ARG A 87 18.85 1.28 -9.63
CA ARG A 87 17.39 1.22 -9.57
C ARG A 87 16.86 -0.08 -10.16
N HIS A 88 15.69 -0.51 -9.68
CA HIS A 88 14.91 -1.59 -10.24
C HIS A 88 13.50 -1.12 -10.60
N LEU A 89 13.03 -1.45 -11.82
CA LEU A 89 11.70 -1.07 -12.29
C LEU A 89 10.67 -2.12 -11.94
N LEU A 90 9.78 -1.78 -11.00
CA LEU A 90 8.68 -2.63 -10.58
C LEU A 90 7.49 -2.56 -11.56
N PRO A 91 6.74 -3.66 -11.72
CA PRO A 91 5.45 -3.62 -12.40
C PRO A 91 4.42 -2.79 -11.63
N ASP A 92 3.41 -2.25 -12.34
CA ASP A 92 2.35 -1.46 -11.70
C ASP A 92 1.20 -2.34 -11.21
N ILE A 93 1.51 -3.21 -10.28
CA ILE A 93 0.53 -4.04 -9.58
C ILE A 93 0.64 -3.86 -8.06
N TYR A 94 -0.42 -4.22 -7.33
CA TYR A 94 -0.42 -4.29 -5.87
C TYR A 94 -0.21 -5.76 -5.46
N PRO A 95 0.59 -6.11 -4.44
CA PRO A 95 1.35 -5.25 -3.52
C PRO A 95 2.87 -5.23 -3.78
N MET A 96 3.33 -4.64 -4.87
CA MET A 96 4.78 -4.58 -5.22
C MET A 96 5.65 -3.81 -4.22
N GLY A 97 5.05 -3.13 -3.24
CA GLY A 97 5.76 -2.51 -2.10
C GLY A 97 5.78 -3.37 -0.83
N GLU A 98 5.24 -4.58 -0.86
CA GLU A 98 5.39 -5.53 0.25
C GLU A 98 6.84 -6.04 0.30
N GLU A 99 7.43 -6.17 1.50
CA GLU A 99 8.86 -6.40 1.66
C GLU A 99 9.38 -7.64 0.91
N ARG A 100 8.66 -8.77 0.95
CA ARG A 100 9.06 -10.00 0.25
C ARG A 100 8.87 -9.87 -1.27
N ALA A 101 7.88 -9.10 -1.72
CA ALA A 101 7.72 -8.79 -3.13
C ALA A 101 8.90 -7.93 -3.63
N VAL A 102 9.34 -6.95 -2.85
CA VAL A 102 10.52 -6.13 -3.18
C VAL A 102 11.79 -6.99 -3.24
N VAL A 103 11.99 -7.90 -2.27
CA VAL A 103 13.14 -8.82 -2.27
C VAL A 103 13.10 -9.72 -3.51
N ARG A 104 11.94 -10.30 -3.82
CA ARG A 104 11.78 -11.15 -5.01
C ARG A 104 12.09 -10.41 -6.31
N GLU A 105 11.53 -9.22 -6.47
CA GLU A 105 11.73 -8.44 -7.70
C GLU A 105 13.18 -7.95 -7.85
N CYS A 106 13.79 -7.49 -6.76
CA CYS A 106 15.15 -6.92 -6.81
C CYS A 106 16.26 -7.97 -6.82
N LEU A 107 16.09 -9.08 -6.09
CA LEU A 107 17.14 -10.08 -5.87
C LEU A 107 16.82 -11.46 -6.50
N GLY A 108 15.60 -11.68 -6.96
CA GLY A 108 15.17 -13.00 -7.47
C GLY A 108 14.99 -14.06 -6.37
N ILE A 109 14.96 -13.67 -5.10
CA ILE A 109 14.87 -14.58 -3.94
C ILE A 109 13.42 -14.59 -3.42
N GLU A 110 12.80 -15.77 -3.40
CA GLU A 110 11.49 -15.96 -2.77
C GLU A 110 11.67 -16.27 -1.28
N LEU A 111 11.07 -15.44 -0.43
CA LEU A 111 11.05 -15.61 1.02
C LEU A 111 9.73 -16.25 1.48
N GLU A 112 9.84 -17.18 2.42
CA GLU A 112 8.69 -17.76 3.10
C GLU A 112 7.92 -16.70 3.90
N PRO A 113 6.60 -16.87 4.16
CA PRO A 113 5.79 -15.91 4.90
C PRO A 113 6.33 -15.53 6.30
N SER A 114 7.04 -16.44 6.94
CA SER A 114 7.67 -16.24 8.26
C SER A 114 9.04 -15.57 8.21
N GLN A 115 9.70 -15.56 7.04
CA GLN A 115 11.04 -15.02 6.90
C GLN A 115 11.03 -13.48 6.79
N LEU A 116 12.12 -12.89 7.28
CA LEU A 116 12.41 -11.46 7.15
C LEU A 116 13.35 -11.22 5.97
N PRO A 117 13.42 -10.00 5.42
CA PRO A 117 14.37 -9.64 4.36
C PRO A 117 15.84 -9.97 4.69
N SER A 118 16.21 -9.98 5.97
CA SER A 118 17.56 -10.35 6.42
C SER A 118 17.97 -11.78 6.03
N ALA A 119 17.01 -12.71 5.85
CA ALA A 119 17.30 -14.04 5.32
C ALA A 119 17.84 -14.01 3.88
N ALA A 120 17.59 -12.93 3.13
CA ALA A 120 18.14 -12.65 1.80
C ALA A 120 19.28 -11.62 1.87
N LYS A 121 19.98 -11.50 2.99
CA LYS A 121 21.03 -10.48 3.23
C LYS A 121 20.56 -9.07 2.78
N SER A 122 19.35 -8.69 3.13
CA SER A 122 18.79 -7.40 2.71
C SER A 122 17.99 -6.71 3.79
N ILE A 123 17.92 -5.39 3.70
CA ILE A 123 17.05 -4.53 4.50
C ILE A 123 16.13 -3.80 3.55
N VAL A 124 14.81 -3.95 3.72
CA VAL A 124 13.83 -3.15 2.97
C VAL A 124 13.47 -1.91 3.78
N ILE A 125 13.67 -0.73 3.18
CA ILE A 125 13.43 0.56 3.81
C ILE A 125 12.66 1.49 2.86
N ASN A 126 11.75 2.32 3.38
CA ASN A 126 10.99 3.28 2.55
C ASN A 126 11.86 4.50 2.19
N SER A 127 11.63 5.11 1.01
CA SER A 127 12.37 6.28 0.52
C SER A 127 12.32 7.47 1.49
N GLU A 128 11.14 7.80 2.04
CA GLU A 128 11.03 8.84 3.06
C GLU A 128 11.86 8.53 4.31
N THR A 129 11.91 7.24 4.71
CA THR A 129 12.72 6.84 5.87
C THR A 129 14.22 7.07 5.60
N CYS A 130 14.70 6.84 4.38
CA CYS A 130 16.08 7.16 4.00
C CYS A 130 16.37 8.67 4.18
N SER A 131 15.50 9.55 3.70
CA SER A 131 15.65 10.99 3.92
C SER A 131 15.64 11.37 5.40
N ARG A 132 14.81 10.73 6.22
CA ARG A 132 14.78 10.96 7.67
C ARG A 132 16.05 10.45 8.38
N VAL A 133 16.69 9.42 7.83
CA VAL A 133 18.03 8.98 8.30
C VAL A 133 19.07 10.04 7.98
N ALA A 134 19.07 10.63 6.77
CA ALA A 134 19.96 11.73 6.42
C ALA A 134 19.77 12.94 7.36
N GLU A 135 18.53 13.38 7.59
CA GLU A 135 18.23 14.46 8.54
C GLU A 135 18.73 14.16 9.96
N ALA A 136 18.54 12.91 10.42
CA ALA A 136 18.93 12.53 11.77
C ALA A 136 20.46 12.53 11.96
N VAL A 137 21.20 12.07 10.97
CA VAL A 137 22.67 11.95 11.05
C VAL A 137 23.36 13.28 10.73
N ASP A 138 23.00 13.91 9.62
CA ASP A 138 23.70 15.10 9.12
C ASP A 138 23.20 16.38 9.81
N GLU A 139 21.92 16.49 10.14
CA GLU A 139 21.31 17.68 10.74
C GLU A 139 20.96 17.51 12.23
N ARG A 140 21.09 16.31 12.79
CA ARG A 140 20.64 15.93 14.14
C ARG A 140 19.17 16.26 14.40
N LYS A 141 18.35 16.22 13.34
CA LYS A 141 16.94 16.55 13.36
C LYS A 141 16.12 15.31 13.74
N PRO A 142 15.29 15.37 14.79
CA PRO A 142 14.44 14.25 15.15
C PRO A 142 13.32 14.04 14.13
N SER A 143 12.94 12.78 13.88
CA SER A 143 11.85 12.45 12.94
C SER A 143 10.49 12.74 13.55
N PHE A 144 9.95 13.93 13.35
CA PHE A 144 8.62 14.36 13.74
C PHE A 144 7.80 14.95 12.59
N LEU A 145 8.38 14.99 11.39
CA LEU A 145 7.71 15.44 10.17
C LEU A 145 7.33 14.24 9.31
N LYS A 146 6.23 14.37 8.57
CA LYS A 146 5.70 13.31 7.72
C LYS A 146 5.26 13.87 6.37
N HIS A 147 5.59 13.16 5.29
CA HIS A 147 5.01 13.40 3.97
C HIS A 147 3.76 12.55 3.82
N LEU A 148 2.69 13.12 3.31
CA LEU A 148 1.44 12.39 3.11
C LEU A 148 0.63 12.95 1.92
N THR A 149 -0.28 12.12 1.43
CA THR A 149 -1.23 12.49 0.39
C THR A 149 -2.63 12.60 0.99
N VAL A 150 -3.33 13.71 0.70
CA VAL A 150 -4.76 13.87 0.97
C VAL A 150 -5.50 13.82 -0.35
N ARG A 151 -6.53 12.96 -0.46
CA ARG A 151 -7.26 12.75 -1.71
C ARG A 151 -8.65 12.21 -1.45
N GLY A 152 -9.53 12.32 -2.46
CA GLY A 152 -10.84 11.71 -2.41
C GLY A 152 -11.96 12.67 -2.75
N LYS A 153 -13.09 12.57 -2.05
CA LYS A 153 -14.26 13.43 -2.23
C LYS A 153 -14.04 14.79 -1.58
N LEU A 154 -13.23 15.60 -2.26
CA LEU A 154 -12.83 16.95 -1.81
C LEU A 154 -13.31 18.00 -2.80
N ASN A 155 -13.50 19.24 -2.33
CA ASN A 155 -13.72 20.38 -3.19
C ASN A 155 -12.48 20.60 -4.09
N GLY A 156 -12.71 20.90 -5.37
CA GLY A 156 -11.62 21.09 -6.34
C GLY A 156 -11.26 19.86 -7.17
N GLY A 157 -11.90 18.71 -6.93
CA GLY A 157 -11.80 17.54 -7.82
C GLY A 157 -11.01 16.37 -7.25
N HIS A 158 -10.54 15.50 -8.13
CA HIS A 158 -9.95 14.18 -7.78
C HIS A 158 -8.43 14.20 -7.66
N ASP A 159 -7.79 15.36 -7.76
CA ASP A 159 -6.34 15.46 -7.71
C ASP A 159 -5.79 15.15 -6.32
N ALA A 160 -4.55 14.67 -6.30
CA ALA A 160 -3.86 14.38 -5.05
C ALA A 160 -3.22 15.66 -4.50
N HIS A 161 -3.58 16.03 -3.28
CA HIS A 161 -2.88 17.07 -2.52
C HIS A 161 -1.75 16.43 -1.73
N VAL A 162 -0.52 16.72 -2.11
CA VAL A 162 0.66 16.23 -1.40
C VAL A 162 1.12 17.29 -0.40
N PHE A 163 1.25 16.88 0.84
CA PHE A 163 1.78 17.71 1.92
C PHE A 163 3.14 17.16 2.33
N MET A 164 4.16 17.98 2.15
CA MET A 164 5.52 17.69 2.61
C MET A 164 5.72 18.28 4.02
N ASP A 165 6.51 17.58 4.83
CA ASP A 165 6.96 18.04 6.15
C ASP A 165 5.84 18.45 7.11
N VAL A 166 4.77 17.68 7.17
CA VAL A 166 3.67 17.90 8.12
C VAL A 166 4.07 17.42 9.51
N PRO A 167 3.95 18.26 10.56
CA PRO A 167 4.21 17.83 11.93
C PRO A 167 3.29 16.68 12.36
N VAL A 168 3.86 15.62 12.92
CA VAL A 168 3.10 14.56 13.60
C VAL A 168 2.25 15.17 14.71
N GLY A 169 1.00 14.73 14.81
CA GLY A 169 0.02 15.34 15.72
C GLY A 169 -0.94 16.33 15.03
N THR A 170 -0.66 16.76 13.79
CA THR A 170 -1.62 17.54 13.01
C THR A 170 -2.91 16.75 12.82
N SER A 171 -4.06 17.39 13.03
CA SER A 171 -5.35 16.70 12.88
C SER A 171 -5.68 16.40 11.41
N VAL A 172 -6.38 15.31 11.20
CA VAL A 172 -6.91 14.89 9.89
C VAL A 172 -7.77 15.99 9.28
N GLY A 173 -8.66 16.60 10.07
CA GLY A 173 -9.54 17.69 9.64
C GLY A 173 -8.77 18.91 9.12
N ALA A 174 -7.72 19.34 9.83
CA ALA A 174 -6.90 20.48 9.39
C ALA A 174 -6.24 20.22 8.02
N LEU A 175 -5.85 18.99 7.72
CA LEU A 175 -5.26 18.63 6.43
C LEU A 175 -6.32 18.53 5.33
N ILE A 176 -7.50 18.02 5.64
CA ILE A 176 -8.64 17.99 4.70
C ILE A 176 -9.06 19.43 4.35
N GLU A 177 -9.17 20.32 5.33
CA GLU A 177 -9.50 21.74 5.09
C GLU A 177 -8.45 22.43 4.20
N ARG A 178 -7.16 22.18 4.44
CA ARG A 178 -6.07 22.68 3.59
C ARG A 178 -6.09 22.11 2.18
N ALA A 179 -6.69 20.94 1.98
CA ALA A 179 -6.90 20.32 0.69
C ALA A 179 -8.21 20.74 -0.01
N GLY A 180 -8.91 21.76 0.54
CA GLY A 180 -10.14 22.33 -0.02
C GLY A 180 -11.42 21.94 0.69
N GLY A 181 -11.36 21.10 1.72
CA GLY A 181 -12.52 20.60 2.48
C GLY A 181 -13.27 19.48 1.78
N ILE A 182 -14.22 18.88 2.49
CA ILE A 182 -15.02 17.75 1.97
C ILE A 182 -16.13 18.29 1.05
N ASP A 183 -16.34 17.61 -0.10
CA ASP A 183 -17.41 17.90 -1.03
C ASP A 183 -18.69 17.13 -0.67
N GLY A 184 -19.57 17.75 0.12
CA GLY A 184 -20.89 17.22 0.48
C GLY A 184 -20.84 15.93 1.32
N GLU A 185 -21.75 15.00 1.05
CA GLU A 185 -21.82 13.73 1.79
C GLU A 185 -20.67 12.78 1.44
N TYR A 186 -20.11 12.09 2.44
CA TYR A 186 -19.04 11.11 2.28
C TYR A 186 -19.34 9.84 3.09
N GLY A 187 -18.66 8.74 2.75
CA GLY A 187 -18.84 7.45 3.42
C GLY A 187 -17.99 7.34 4.69
N GLU A 188 -16.70 7.54 4.54
CA GLU A 188 -15.74 7.50 5.63
C GLU A 188 -14.47 8.27 5.28
N ILE A 189 -13.69 8.59 6.32
CA ILE A 189 -12.32 9.07 6.19
C ILE A 189 -11.40 7.90 6.55
N VAL A 190 -10.43 7.60 5.68
CA VAL A 190 -9.46 6.54 5.88
C VAL A 190 -8.08 7.14 6.09
N MET A 191 -7.43 6.79 7.19
CA MET A 191 -6.04 7.12 7.47
C MET A 191 -5.14 5.95 7.07
N GLY A 192 -4.26 6.17 6.12
CA GLY A 192 -3.42 5.16 5.45
C GLY A 192 -3.79 4.99 3.99
N GLY A 193 -3.41 3.87 3.38
CA GLY A 193 -3.75 3.56 2.00
C GLY A 193 -5.16 3.00 1.82
N ALA A 194 -5.60 2.88 0.58
CA ALA A 194 -6.91 2.34 0.27
C ALA A 194 -7.07 0.86 0.66
N PHE A 195 -6.00 0.07 0.59
CA PHE A 195 -5.99 -1.34 0.99
C PHE A 195 -5.76 -1.54 2.48
N THR A 196 -4.77 -0.85 3.06
CA THR A 196 -4.28 -1.12 4.42
C THR A 196 -4.72 -0.09 5.45
N GLY A 197 -5.33 1.02 5.01
CA GLY A 197 -5.81 2.08 5.88
C GLY A 197 -7.02 1.67 6.73
N LYS A 198 -7.27 2.47 7.76
CA LYS A 198 -8.36 2.28 8.70
C LYS A 198 -9.25 3.50 8.76
N SER A 199 -10.53 3.29 9.05
CA SER A 199 -11.48 4.38 9.31
C SER A 199 -10.98 5.27 10.46
N THR A 200 -11.14 6.58 10.33
CA THR A 200 -10.68 7.58 11.29
C THR A 200 -11.67 8.75 11.41
N THR A 201 -11.38 9.70 12.29
CA THR A 201 -12.19 10.89 12.53
C THR A 201 -11.40 12.16 12.18
N LEU A 202 -12.10 13.30 12.07
CA LEU A 202 -11.48 14.59 11.73
C LEU A 202 -10.49 15.10 12.79
N ASP A 203 -10.73 14.78 14.04
CA ASP A 203 -9.91 15.17 15.19
C ASP A 203 -8.71 14.24 15.45
N ALA A 204 -8.67 13.08 14.78
CA ALA A 204 -7.57 12.14 14.91
C ALA A 204 -6.23 12.77 14.44
N PRO A 205 -5.14 12.60 15.19
CA PRO A 205 -3.83 13.09 14.79
C PRO A 205 -3.17 12.17 13.75
N ILE A 206 -2.42 12.76 12.81
CA ILE A 206 -1.52 11.97 12.00
C ILE A 206 -0.35 11.44 12.84
N THR A 207 0.18 10.31 12.43
CA THR A 207 1.31 9.62 13.09
C THR A 207 2.49 9.45 12.14
N LYS A 208 3.61 8.96 12.64
CA LYS A 208 4.79 8.63 11.82
C LYS A 208 4.52 7.58 10.74
N THR A 209 3.40 6.86 10.84
CA THR A 209 3.00 5.82 9.88
C THR A 209 1.93 6.27 8.91
N THR A 210 1.39 7.48 9.06
CA THR A 210 0.32 8.00 8.20
C THR A 210 0.87 8.40 6.83
N GLY A 211 0.58 7.62 5.79
CA GLY A 211 0.97 7.94 4.41
C GLY A 211 -0.13 8.65 3.61
N ALA A 212 -1.39 8.54 4.04
CA ALA A 212 -2.49 9.22 3.37
C ALA A 212 -3.67 9.50 4.29
N ILE A 213 -4.51 10.44 3.83
CA ILE A 213 -5.87 10.67 4.29
C ILE A 213 -6.76 10.61 3.05
N LEU A 214 -7.71 9.66 3.04
CA LEU A 214 -8.58 9.42 1.91
C LEU A 214 -10.05 9.62 2.33
N VAL A 215 -10.76 10.50 1.62
CA VAL A 215 -12.20 10.74 1.83
C VAL A 215 -12.97 9.95 0.79
N SER A 216 -13.80 9.01 1.22
CA SER A 216 -14.51 8.10 0.34
C SER A 216 -15.82 8.66 -0.20
N MET A 217 -16.33 8.04 -1.28
CA MET A 217 -17.74 8.20 -1.67
C MET A 217 -18.67 7.62 -0.61
N PRO A 218 -19.93 8.10 -0.50
CA PRO A 218 -20.95 7.45 0.30
C PRO A 218 -21.10 5.97 -0.05
N PHE A 219 -21.41 5.15 0.96
CA PHE A 219 -21.70 3.74 0.75
C PHE A 219 -23.07 3.54 0.08
N MET A 220 -23.15 2.61 -0.84
CA MET A 220 -24.45 2.17 -1.38
C MET A 220 -25.20 1.37 -0.31
N ASP A 221 -26.50 1.60 -0.15
CA ASP A 221 -27.34 0.75 0.67
C ASP A 221 -27.72 -0.53 -0.10
N LEU A 222 -27.30 -1.68 0.39
CA LEU A 222 -27.63 -2.98 -0.17
C LEU A 222 -28.88 -3.62 0.48
N HIS A 223 -29.59 -2.88 1.33
CA HIS A 223 -30.89 -3.28 1.89
C HIS A 223 -30.90 -4.65 2.55
N GLY A 224 -29.84 -5.03 3.24
CA GLY A 224 -29.71 -6.31 3.94
C GLY A 224 -29.40 -7.50 3.03
N ALA A 225 -28.95 -7.26 1.79
CA ALA A 225 -28.57 -8.32 0.86
C ALA A 225 -27.51 -9.26 1.43
N SER A 226 -27.55 -10.52 1.01
CA SER A 226 -26.59 -11.54 1.44
C SER A 226 -25.21 -11.31 0.81
N MET A 227 -24.16 -11.25 1.64
CA MET A 227 -22.80 -10.98 1.23
C MET A 227 -21.83 -12.08 1.66
N GLY A 228 -21.00 -12.53 0.71
CA GLY A 228 -19.82 -13.36 0.98
C GLY A 228 -18.57 -12.51 1.10
N ILE A 229 -17.66 -12.85 2.00
CA ILE A 229 -16.39 -12.15 2.22
C ILE A 229 -15.24 -13.03 1.73
N LEU A 230 -14.51 -12.57 0.70
CA LEU A 230 -13.30 -13.24 0.23
C LEU A 230 -12.06 -12.54 0.78
N VAL A 231 -11.43 -13.16 1.77
CA VAL A 231 -10.24 -12.62 2.44
C VAL A 231 -8.97 -13.06 1.73
N CYS A 232 -8.26 -12.12 1.14
CA CYS A 232 -6.94 -12.34 0.56
C CYS A 232 -5.87 -11.63 1.39
N ALA A 233 -4.91 -12.40 1.93
CA ALA A 233 -3.90 -11.89 2.85
C ALA A 233 -2.85 -10.94 2.20
N CYS A 234 -2.96 -10.68 0.90
CA CYS A 234 -2.14 -9.67 0.22
C CYS A 234 -2.74 -8.24 0.28
N GLY A 235 -4.02 -8.10 0.65
CA GLY A 235 -4.67 -6.79 0.73
C GLY A 235 -5.96 -6.81 1.54
N GLY A 236 -6.50 -7.98 1.87
CA GLY A 236 -7.72 -8.13 2.65
C GLY A 236 -7.44 -8.38 4.15
N ASN A 237 -8.24 -7.73 4.99
CA ASN A 237 -8.33 -8.02 6.42
C ASN A 237 -9.78 -8.35 6.73
N TYR A 238 -10.05 -9.46 7.43
CA TYR A 238 -11.41 -9.95 7.65
C TYR A 238 -12.26 -8.97 8.45
N GLU A 239 -11.73 -8.44 9.54
CA GLU A 239 -12.43 -7.49 10.41
C GLU A 239 -12.80 -6.22 9.65
N ARG A 240 -11.86 -5.72 8.81
CA ARG A 240 -12.11 -4.56 7.95
C ARG A 240 -13.21 -4.84 6.92
N MET A 241 -13.21 -6.02 6.33
CA MET A 241 -14.22 -6.39 5.34
C MET A 241 -15.59 -6.61 5.98
N GLN A 242 -15.66 -7.10 7.23
CA GLN A 242 -16.91 -7.14 8.02
C GLN A 242 -17.42 -5.74 8.35
N GLU A 243 -16.53 -4.80 8.69
CA GLU A 243 -16.91 -3.40 8.91
C GLU A 243 -17.54 -2.81 7.64
N LEU A 244 -16.89 -3.01 6.48
CA LEU A 244 -17.40 -2.56 5.18
C LEU A 244 -18.74 -3.21 4.83
N CYS A 245 -18.91 -4.52 5.08
CA CYS A 245 -20.17 -5.21 4.89
C CYS A 245 -21.31 -4.53 5.65
N LYS A 246 -21.06 -4.13 6.92
CA LYS A 246 -22.03 -3.37 7.71
C LYS A 246 -22.30 -1.98 7.16
N LYS A 247 -21.26 -1.26 6.70
CA LYS A 247 -21.40 0.08 6.09
C LYS A 247 -22.20 0.05 4.79
N TYR A 248 -22.11 -1.03 4.02
CA TYR A 248 -22.97 -1.28 2.86
C TYR A 248 -24.39 -1.74 3.23
N ASN A 249 -24.77 -1.83 4.52
CA ASN A 249 -26.02 -2.40 4.98
C ASN A 249 -26.28 -3.78 4.37
N ALA A 250 -25.28 -4.66 4.38
CA ALA A 250 -25.35 -6.03 3.91
C ALA A 250 -25.20 -7.01 5.10
N LYS A 251 -25.67 -8.25 4.88
CA LYS A 251 -25.59 -9.32 5.87
C LYS A 251 -24.54 -10.34 5.44
N GLU A 252 -23.47 -10.49 6.20
CA GLU A 252 -22.53 -11.58 6.00
C GLU A 252 -23.22 -12.94 6.17
N VAL A 253 -23.09 -13.81 5.17
CA VAL A 253 -23.65 -15.19 5.21
C VAL A 253 -22.56 -16.25 5.01
N SER A 254 -21.42 -15.88 4.47
CA SER A 254 -20.29 -16.78 4.21
C SER A 254 -18.98 -16.02 4.12
N HIS A 255 -17.86 -16.68 4.48
CA HIS A 255 -16.54 -16.16 4.18
C HIS A 255 -15.58 -17.26 3.75
N CYS A 256 -14.61 -16.90 2.92
CA CYS A 256 -13.55 -17.78 2.47
C CYS A 256 -12.20 -17.07 2.54
N TYR A 257 -11.15 -17.85 2.79
CA TYR A 257 -9.77 -17.37 2.69
C TYR A 257 -9.15 -17.84 1.38
N CYS A 258 -8.29 -16.98 0.81
CA CYS A 258 -7.46 -17.35 -0.33
C CYS A 258 -6.57 -18.57 0.02
N LYS A 259 -6.34 -19.47 -0.93
CA LYS A 259 -5.47 -20.66 -0.74
C LYS A 259 -4.05 -20.30 -0.30
N GLN A 260 -3.56 -19.13 -0.68
CA GLN A 260 -2.24 -18.62 -0.29
C GLN A 260 -2.25 -17.80 1.02
N ALA A 261 -3.38 -17.73 1.72
CA ALA A 261 -3.48 -17.04 3.01
C ALA A 261 -3.03 -17.97 4.14
N GLN A 262 -1.73 -18.01 4.40
CA GLN A 262 -1.17 -18.79 5.50
C GLN A 262 -1.40 -18.12 6.85
N GLU A 263 -1.77 -18.91 7.83
CA GLU A 263 -1.91 -18.45 9.21
C GLU A 263 -0.57 -18.45 9.93
N MET A 264 -0.26 -17.32 10.54
CA MET A 264 0.96 -17.12 11.31
C MET A 264 0.74 -17.49 12.78
N PRO A 265 1.81 -17.78 13.55
CA PRO A 265 1.68 -18.14 14.97
C PRO A 265 0.94 -17.10 15.83
N ASN A 266 0.91 -15.84 15.42
CA ASN A 266 0.18 -14.76 16.11
C ASN A 266 -1.26 -14.61 15.64
N GLY A 267 -1.80 -15.56 14.86
CA GLY A 267 -3.16 -15.56 14.32
C GLY A 267 -3.37 -14.65 13.10
N SER A 268 -2.38 -13.83 12.71
CA SER A 268 -2.48 -13.06 11.48
C SER A 268 -2.33 -13.95 10.24
N ARG A 269 -2.81 -13.47 9.09
CA ARG A 269 -2.63 -14.20 7.83
C ARG A 269 -1.71 -13.42 6.90
N LYS A 270 -0.78 -14.14 6.28
CA LYS A 270 0.11 -13.60 5.25
C LYS A 270 -0.06 -14.33 3.94
N CYS A 271 0.03 -13.60 2.83
CA CYS A 271 0.02 -14.21 1.50
C CYS A 271 1.34 -14.95 1.26
N GLU A 272 1.28 -16.18 0.77
CA GLU A 272 2.44 -16.97 0.39
C GLU A 272 3.25 -16.28 -0.73
N ARG A 273 2.55 -15.78 -1.75
CA ARG A 273 3.15 -15.10 -2.92
C ARG A 273 2.47 -13.76 -3.21
N PRO A 274 2.84 -12.68 -2.53
CA PRO A 274 2.25 -11.37 -2.75
C PRO A 274 2.36 -10.91 -4.21
N GLY A 275 1.24 -10.44 -4.77
CA GLY A 275 1.15 -10.02 -6.18
C GLY A 275 0.94 -11.15 -7.19
N ASN A 276 0.88 -12.42 -6.74
CA ASN A 276 0.73 -13.59 -7.62
C ASN A 276 -0.47 -14.44 -7.19
N CYS A 277 -1.59 -14.34 -7.91
CA CYS A 277 -2.84 -14.97 -7.49
C CYS A 277 -3.01 -16.39 -8.03
N PRO A 278 -3.43 -17.37 -7.18
CA PRO A 278 -3.71 -18.73 -7.62
C PRO A 278 -5.08 -18.91 -8.31
N GLY A 279 -5.84 -17.81 -8.46
CA GLY A 279 -7.26 -17.86 -8.87
C GLY A 279 -8.22 -18.15 -7.71
N GLN A 280 -9.49 -17.79 -7.88
CA GLN A 280 -10.51 -17.81 -6.83
C GLN A 280 -11.82 -18.51 -7.25
N VAL A 281 -11.80 -19.30 -8.31
CA VAL A 281 -13.02 -19.93 -8.87
C VAL A 281 -13.72 -20.84 -7.84
N SER A 282 -12.95 -21.61 -7.06
CA SER A 282 -13.51 -22.50 -6.00
C SER A 282 -14.24 -21.69 -4.93
N ASN A 283 -13.70 -20.53 -4.54
CA ASN A 283 -14.35 -19.66 -3.54
C ASN A 283 -15.64 -19.04 -4.12
N ASN A 284 -15.63 -18.62 -5.38
CA ASN A 284 -16.85 -18.13 -6.04
C ASN A 284 -17.94 -19.19 -6.13
N LEU A 285 -17.58 -20.44 -6.39
CA LEU A 285 -18.54 -21.56 -6.38
C LEU A 285 -19.10 -21.81 -4.98
N GLN A 286 -18.29 -21.66 -3.93
CA GLN A 286 -18.76 -21.77 -2.55
C GLN A 286 -19.77 -20.66 -2.23
N PHE A 287 -19.48 -19.40 -2.53
CA PHE A 287 -20.42 -18.29 -2.31
C PHE A 287 -21.73 -18.46 -3.08
N LYS A 288 -21.69 -19.05 -4.27
CA LYS A 288 -22.89 -19.37 -5.02
C LYS A 288 -23.74 -20.46 -4.29
N LYS A 289 -23.10 -21.50 -3.74
CA LYS A 289 -23.78 -22.53 -2.94
C LYS A 289 -24.40 -21.93 -1.68
N ASP A 290 -23.71 -21.00 -1.04
CA ASP A 290 -24.14 -20.30 0.16
C ASP A 290 -25.20 -19.21 -0.12
N LYS A 291 -25.65 -19.09 -1.39
CA LYS A 291 -26.67 -18.14 -1.85
C LYS A 291 -26.32 -16.67 -1.60
N CYS A 292 -25.04 -16.33 -1.69
CA CYS A 292 -24.64 -14.93 -1.66
C CYS A 292 -25.14 -14.20 -2.91
N GLU A 293 -25.69 -13.00 -2.75
CA GLU A 293 -26.01 -12.08 -3.85
C GLU A 293 -24.80 -11.23 -4.22
N TYR A 294 -24.06 -10.81 -3.20
CA TYR A 294 -22.84 -10.02 -3.34
C TYR A 294 -21.64 -10.77 -2.78
N ILE A 295 -20.47 -10.46 -3.30
CA ILE A 295 -19.20 -10.82 -2.69
C ILE A 295 -18.35 -9.57 -2.54
N ILE A 296 -17.73 -9.37 -1.37
CA ILE A 296 -16.72 -8.36 -1.17
C ILE A 296 -15.34 -9.01 -1.21
N ILE A 297 -14.43 -8.41 -1.97
CA ILE A 297 -13.08 -8.92 -2.19
C ILE A 297 -12.04 -7.90 -1.73
N GLY A 298 -10.93 -8.38 -1.19
CA GLY A 298 -9.86 -7.54 -0.67
C GLY A 298 -8.49 -7.92 -1.21
N ASN A 299 -8.40 -8.21 -2.50
CA ASN A 299 -7.22 -8.77 -3.13
C ASN A 299 -6.45 -7.76 -3.98
N CYS A 300 -5.26 -8.17 -4.45
CA CYS A 300 -4.48 -7.38 -5.40
C CYS A 300 -5.18 -7.26 -6.76
N SER A 301 -4.70 -6.37 -7.63
CA SER A 301 -5.31 -6.09 -8.93
C SER A 301 -5.52 -7.34 -9.80
N ASP A 302 -4.57 -8.27 -9.80
CA ASP A 302 -4.68 -9.51 -10.58
C ASP A 302 -5.81 -10.42 -10.07
N CYS A 303 -5.90 -10.57 -8.74
CA CYS A 303 -6.99 -11.31 -8.12
C CYS A 303 -8.33 -10.64 -8.32
N SER A 304 -8.40 -9.32 -8.18
CA SER A 304 -9.62 -8.55 -8.43
C SER A 304 -10.11 -8.80 -9.83
N ASN A 305 -9.21 -8.75 -10.82
CA ASN A 305 -9.52 -9.00 -12.21
C ASN A 305 -10.11 -10.40 -12.41
N THR A 306 -9.50 -11.43 -11.82
CA THR A 306 -9.99 -12.81 -11.92
C THR A 306 -11.38 -12.97 -11.31
N VAL A 307 -11.63 -12.43 -10.13
CA VAL A 307 -12.94 -12.52 -9.46
C VAL A 307 -13.99 -11.68 -10.18
N MET A 308 -13.65 -10.46 -10.57
CA MET A 308 -14.57 -9.57 -11.30
C MET A 308 -14.93 -10.13 -12.68
N ALA A 309 -14.06 -10.92 -13.30
CA ALA A 309 -14.39 -11.62 -14.56
C ALA A 309 -15.26 -12.85 -14.33
N SER A 310 -15.05 -13.61 -13.26
CA SER A 310 -15.73 -14.89 -13.01
C SER A 310 -16.99 -14.79 -12.17
N GLY A 311 -17.02 -13.92 -11.17
CA GLY A 311 -18.16 -13.74 -10.25
C GLY A 311 -19.47 -13.42 -10.98
N PRO A 312 -19.53 -12.40 -11.84
CA PRO A 312 -20.76 -12.05 -12.58
C PRO A 312 -21.26 -13.18 -13.47
N LYS A 313 -20.39 -13.98 -14.09
CA LYS A 313 -20.77 -15.16 -14.88
C LYS A 313 -21.44 -16.25 -14.03
N MET A 314 -21.24 -16.22 -12.72
CA MET A 314 -21.89 -17.11 -11.75
C MET A 314 -23.11 -16.49 -11.08
N GLY A 315 -23.50 -15.27 -11.47
CA GLY A 315 -24.61 -14.52 -10.89
C GLY A 315 -24.29 -13.80 -9.59
N LEU A 316 -23.00 -13.64 -9.25
CA LEU A 316 -22.52 -12.91 -8.08
C LEU A 316 -22.20 -11.45 -8.44
N LYS A 317 -22.68 -10.50 -7.67
CA LYS A 317 -22.28 -9.09 -7.77
C LYS A 317 -21.01 -8.86 -6.96
N VAL A 318 -20.00 -8.27 -7.57
CA VAL A 318 -18.67 -8.13 -6.94
C VAL A 318 -18.43 -6.69 -6.50
N ILE A 319 -18.03 -6.52 -5.23
CA ILE A 319 -17.58 -5.25 -4.65
C ILE A 319 -16.14 -5.45 -4.20
N HIS A 320 -15.26 -4.50 -4.55
CA HIS A 320 -13.91 -4.49 -4.00
C HIS A 320 -13.87 -3.64 -2.72
N GLN A 321 -13.08 -4.07 -1.71
CA GLN A 321 -12.97 -3.35 -0.44
C GLN A 321 -12.53 -1.89 -0.59
N THR A 322 -11.93 -1.53 -1.72
CA THR A 322 -11.46 -0.17 -2.00
C THR A 322 -12.40 0.63 -2.90
N ASP A 323 -13.51 0.08 -3.38
CA ASP A 323 -14.36 0.72 -4.41
C ASP A 323 -14.85 2.11 -4.00
N HIS A 324 -15.27 2.29 -2.76
CA HIS A 324 -15.75 3.57 -2.25
C HIS A 324 -14.66 4.65 -2.26
N ILE A 325 -13.39 4.25 -2.10
CA ILE A 325 -12.23 5.14 -2.20
C ILE A 325 -11.81 5.33 -3.66
N MET A 326 -11.71 4.22 -4.43
CA MET A 326 -11.27 4.29 -5.83
C MET A 326 -12.20 5.16 -6.68
N ARG A 327 -13.50 5.12 -6.41
CA ARG A 327 -14.48 6.02 -7.06
C ARG A 327 -14.26 7.48 -6.69
N ALA A 328 -13.92 7.76 -5.43
CA ALA A 328 -13.65 9.11 -4.96
C ALA A 328 -12.39 9.73 -5.56
N VAL A 329 -11.43 8.91 -5.99
CA VAL A 329 -10.16 9.35 -6.60
C VAL A 329 -10.09 9.10 -8.12
N ASP A 330 -11.19 8.68 -8.72
CA ASP A 330 -11.29 8.30 -10.15
C ASP A 330 -10.19 7.35 -10.63
N HIS A 331 -9.85 6.38 -9.79
CA HIS A 331 -8.81 5.40 -10.10
C HIS A 331 -9.38 4.20 -10.87
N PRO A 332 -8.77 3.77 -12.00
CA PRO A 332 -9.34 2.75 -12.87
C PRO A 332 -9.15 1.31 -12.37
N LEU A 333 -8.61 1.06 -11.18
CA LEU A 333 -8.19 -0.26 -10.72
C LEU A 333 -9.26 -1.34 -10.89
N TYR A 334 -10.51 -1.08 -10.52
CA TYR A 334 -11.61 -2.03 -10.64
C TYR A 334 -12.40 -1.90 -11.95
N ARG A 335 -12.26 -0.77 -12.67
CA ARG A 335 -13.01 -0.46 -13.91
C ARG A 335 -12.31 -0.98 -15.16
N THR A 336 -11.08 -1.47 -15.05
CA THR A 336 -10.28 -1.92 -16.19
C THR A 336 -10.69 -3.29 -16.71
N LEU A 337 -11.58 -4.01 -16.01
CA LEU A 337 -12.16 -5.24 -16.52
C LEU A 337 -13.14 -4.95 -17.64
N ARG A 338 -12.68 -5.11 -18.84
CA ARG A 338 -13.56 -5.30 -19.97
C ARG A 338 -14.08 -6.73 -19.90
N VAL A 339 -15.34 -6.90 -19.53
CA VAL A 339 -16.05 -8.14 -19.80
C VAL A 339 -16.24 -8.17 -21.32
N SER A 340 -15.42 -8.97 -22.00
CA SER A 340 -15.63 -9.29 -23.41
C SER A 340 -16.84 -10.21 -23.56
#